data_9e40fe75b150eea462bc9ae8c4b8bc7c
#
_entry.id   9e40fe75b150eea462bc9ae8c4b8bc7c
#
_cell.length_a   1.000
_cell.length_b   1.000
_cell.length_c   1.000
_cell.angle_alpha   90.00
_cell.angle_beta   90.00
_cell.angle_gamma   90.00
#
_symmetry.space_group_name_H-M   'P 1'
#
loop_
_entity.id
_entity.type
_entity.pdbx_description
1 polymer ?
#
loop_
_entity_poly.entity_id
_entity_poly.type
_entity_poly.pdbx_seq_one_letter_code
_entity_poly.pdbx_strand_id
1 'polypeptide(L)'
;MINEDPMIPIEDYIMSNKGTIKLNGVEILELKECHIKSTPNTKKLNAMNCSSELERKTSYSNEIQFKINKVYTRFKETVLENAKQLKETTFHFEGGCINDAGKEECYSITDCVFKGDINWLDLVADGDFTEETYTLGFLLENMKMTNEIEDGERW
;
A
#
# COMPACT_ATOMS: atom_id res chain seq x y z
N MET A 1 -20.42 -38.53 16.75
CA MET A 1 -20.21 -37.57 15.64
C MET A 1 -18.86 -36.88 15.84
N ILE A 2 -18.02 -36.98 14.86
CA ILE A 2 -16.70 -36.36 14.93
C ILE A 2 -16.89 -34.90 14.42
N ASN A 3 -16.58 -33.96 15.30
CA ASN A 3 -16.46 -32.58 14.87
C ASN A 3 -15.11 -32.43 14.18
N GLU A 4 -15.16 -32.36 12.88
CA GLU A 4 -13.97 -31.99 12.13
C GLU A 4 -13.80 -30.48 12.22
N ASP A 5 -12.62 -30.05 12.64
CA ASP A 5 -12.28 -28.64 12.57
C ASP A 5 -12.33 -28.22 11.10
N PRO A 6 -12.98 -27.08 10.78
CA PRO A 6 -13.04 -26.63 9.40
C PRO A 6 -11.64 -26.39 8.87
N MET A 7 -11.31 -27.07 7.79
CA MET A 7 -10.06 -26.86 7.09
C MET A 7 -10.26 -25.79 6.03
N ILE A 8 -9.30 -24.89 5.94
CA ILE A 8 -9.27 -23.88 4.89
C ILE A 8 -8.69 -24.54 3.64
N PRO A 9 -9.41 -24.55 2.50
CA PRO A 9 -8.87 -25.06 1.24
C PRO A 9 -7.57 -24.35 0.87
N ILE A 10 -6.62 -25.08 0.31
CA ILE A 10 -5.31 -24.49 -0.04
C ILE A 10 -5.44 -23.35 -1.07
N GLU A 11 -6.45 -23.43 -1.92
CA GLU A 11 -6.75 -22.42 -2.94
C GLU A 11 -7.24 -21.08 -2.35
N ASP A 12 -7.68 -21.07 -1.08
CA ASP A 12 -8.11 -19.86 -0.39
C ASP A 12 -6.94 -19.09 0.21
N TYR A 13 -5.77 -19.70 0.32
CA TYR A 13 -4.58 -19.00 0.81
C TYR A 13 -4.05 -18.03 -0.25
N ILE A 14 -3.68 -16.83 0.23
CA ILE A 14 -3.16 -15.79 -0.64
C ILE A 14 -1.64 -15.92 -0.68
N MET A 15 -1.11 -16.12 -1.89
CA MET A 15 0.33 -16.12 -2.10
C MET A 15 0.82 -14.68 -2.22
N SER A 16 1.89 -14.34 -1.51
CA SER A 16 2.39 -12.97 -1.47
C SER A 16 2.92 -12.45 -2.82
N ASN A 17 3.15 -13.34 -3.78
CA ASN A 17 3.56 -12.98 -5.13
C ASN A 17 2.38 -12.85 -6.13
N LYS A 18 1.14 -12.96 -5.64
CA LYS A 18 -0.08 -12.87 -6.45
C LYS A 18 -0.78 -11.52 -6.24
N GLY A 19 -0.08 -10.45 -6.55
CA GLY A 19 -0.60 -9.10 -6.42
C GLY A 19 -0.27 -8.25 -7.63
N THR A 20 -1.07 -7.21 -7.83
CA THR A 20 -0.86 -6.24 -8.89
C THR A 20 -1.09 -4.82 -8.35
N ILE A 21 -0.42 -3.85 -8.95
CA ILE A 21 -0.70 -2.44 -8.70
C ILE A 21 -0.87 -1.69 -10.02
N LYS A 22 -1.68 -0.63 -9.96
CA LYS A 22 -1.86 0.30 -11.07
C LYS A 22 -1.67 1.72 -10.57
N LEU A 23 -0.95 2.52 -11.32
CA LEU A 23 -0.84 3.96 -11.10
C LEU A 23 -1.48 4.69 -12.27
N ASN A 24 -2.47 5.53 -11.96
CA ASN A 24 -3.25 6.26 -12.97
C ASN A 24 -3.80 5.35 -14.09
N GLY A 25 -4.24 4.15 -13.71
CA GLY A 25 -4.79 3.17 -14.63
C GLY A 25 -3.78 2.33 -15.40
N VAL A 26 -2.49 2.56 -15.20
CA VAL A 26 -1.41 1.80 -15.85
C VAL A 26 -0.89 0.73 -14.91
N GLU A 27 -0.99 -0.53 -15.31
CA GLU A 27 -0.47 -1.66 -14.53
C GLU A 27 1.05 -1.65 -14.52
N ILE A 28 1.64 -1.86 -13.34
CA ILE A 28 3.08 -1.95 -13.16
C ILE A 28 3.48 -3.43 -13.12
N LEU A 29 3.95 -3.94 -14.25
CA LEU A 29 4.31 -5.34 -14.40
C LEU A 29 5.66 -5.67 -13.75
N GLU A 30 6.54 -4.69 -13.64
CA GLU A 30 7.87 -4.82 -13.05
C GLU A 30 7.88 -4.69 -11.52
N LEU A 31 6.71 -4.78 -10.89
CA LEU A 31 6.57 -4.70 -9.45
C LEU A 31 7.33 -5.82 -8.74
N LYS A 32 8.11 -5.44 -7.75
CA LYS A 32 8.86 -6.39 -6.90
C LYS A 32 8.26 -6.51 -5.51
N GLU A 33 7.90 -5.39 -4.91
CA GLU A 33 7.30 -5.34 -3.57
C GLU A 33 6.28 -4.20 -3.50
N CYS A 34 5.25 -4.38 -2.70
CA CYS A 34 4.29 -3.31 -2.40
C CYS A 34 3.77 -3.48 -0.97
N HIS A 35 3.77 -2.40 -0.22
CA HIS A 35 3.26 -2.35 1.14
C HIS A 35 2.37 -1.13 1.30
N ILE A 36 1.17 -1.34 1.82
CA ILE A 36 0.24 -0.27 2.18
C ILE A 36 0.03 -0.37 3.68
N LYS A 37 0.33 0.71 4.42
CA LYS A 37 0.17 0.69 5.86
C LYS A 37 -0.32 2.03 6.39
N SER A 38 -1.04 1.96 7.51
CA SER A 38 -1.49 3.12 8.27
C SER A 38 -0.96 3.02 9.68
N THR A 39 -0.31 4.07 10.15
CA THR A 39 0.26 4.13 11.48
C THR A 39 -0.53 5.13 12.31
N PRO A 40 -1.15 4.71 13.42
CA PRO A 40 -1.88 5.62 14.27
C PRO A 40 -0.94 6.50 15.09
N ASN A 41 -1.31 7.77 15.23
CA ASN A 41 -0.72 8.68 16.19
C ASN A 41 -1.61 8.70 17.42
N THR A 42 -1.05 8.46 18.58
CA THR A 42 -1.80 8.32 19.82
C THR A 42 -1.42 9.38 20.84
N LYS A 43 -2.38 9.73 21.70
CA LYS A 43 -2.13 10.52 22.91
C LYS A 43 -2.60 9.75 24.12
N LYS A 44 -1.81 9.82 25.17
CA LYS A 44 -2.16 9.24 26.47
C LYS A 44 -3.15 10.14 27.20
N LEU A 45 -4.18 9.52 27.74
CA LEU A 45 -5.16 10.18 28.59
C LEU A 45 -4.93 9.76 30.04
N ASN A 46 -4.63 10.75 30.90
CA ASN A 46 -4.52 10.56 32.33
C ASN A 46 -5.73 11.17 33.00
N ALA A 47 -6.51 10.35 33.69
CA ALA A 47 -7.65 10.82 34.47
C ALA A 47 -7.31 10.77 35.96
N MET A 48 -7.83 11.72 36.74
CA MET A 48 -7.71 11.68 38.19
C MET A 48 -8.42 10.43 38.74
N ASN A 49 -7.81 9.79 39.76
CA ASN A 49 -8.33 8.58 40.39
C ASN A 49 -8.36 7.35 39.47
N CYS A 50 -7.61 7.38 38.38
CA CYS A 50 -7.45 6.26 37.48
C CYS A 50 -6.03 5.76 37.52
N SER A 51 -5.83 4.47 37.79
CA SER A 51 -4.50 3.84 37.86
C SER A 51 -4.02 3.38 36.48
N SER A 52 -4.89 3.33 35.49
CA SER A 52 -4.57 2.87 34.14
C SER A 52 -4.54 4.04 33.16
N GLU A 53 -3.60 3.99 32.24
CA GLU A 53 -3.50 4.94 31.14
C GLU A 53 -4.28 4.44 29.94
N LEU A 54 -5.04 5.34 29.30
CA LEU A 54 -5.71 5.08 28.03
C LEU A 54 -5.00 5.84 26.93
N GLU A 55 -4.80 5.17 25.81
CA GLU A 55 -4.28 5.80 24.59
C GLU A 55 -5.42 6.04 23.61
N ARG A 56 -5.51 7.27 23.11
CA ARG A 56 -6.48 7.63 22.09
C ARG A 56 -5.78 7.96 20.79
N LYS A 57 -6.28 7.42 19.71
CA LYS A 57 -5.79 7.71 18.37
C LYS A 57 -6.28 9.09 17.94
N THR A 58 -5.36 9.96 17.56
CA THR A 58 -5.67 11.33 17.14
C THR A 58 -5.65 11.51 15.63
N SER A 59 -4.81 10.74 14.94
CA SER A 59 -4.68 10.78 13.49
C SER A 59 -3.98 9.53 12.99
N TYR A 60 -3.88 9.39 11.68
CA TYR A 60 -3.14 8.31 11.02
C TYR A 60 -2.15 8.88 10.03
N SER A 61 -0.95 8.32 10.02
CA SER A 61 0.01 8.49 8.94
C SER A 61 -0.11 7.31 8.00
N ASN A 62 -0.38 7.57 6.74
CA ASN A 62 -0.65 6.52 5.76
C ASN A 62 0.40 6.56 4.67
N GLU A 63 0.92 5.40 4.29
CA GLU A 63 1.90 5.33 3.22
C GLU A 63 1.73 4.08 2.37
N ILE A 64 2.10 4.23 1.10
CA ILE A 64 2.24 3.15 0.15
C ILE A 64 3.71 3.12 -0.25
N GLN A 65 4.38 2.02 0.03
CA GLN A 65 5.76 1.81 -0.38
C GLN A 65 5.81 0.70 -1.41
N PHE A 66 6.38 0.98 -2.58
CA PHE A 66 6.54 -0.05 -3.60
C PHE A 66 7.92 0.02 -4.23
N LYS A 67 8.42 -1.14 -4.58
CA LYS A 67 9.72 -1.33 -5.23
C LYS A 67 9.51 -1.96 -6.59
N ILE A 68 10.15 -1.40 -7.59
CA ILE A 68 10.06 -1.89 -8.96
C ILE A 68 11.46 -2.16 -9.52
N ASN A 69 11.55 -3.08 -10.47
CA ASN A 69 12.72 -3.21 -11.31
C ASN A 69 12.68 -2.11 -12.37
N LYS A 70 13.83 -1.47 -12.61
CA LYS A 70 13.92 -0.39 -13.57
C LYS A 70 13.83 -0.91 -15.00
N VAL A 71 12.71 -0.61 -15.65
CA VAL A 71 12.46 -0.94 -17.05
C VAL A 71 12.03 0.30 -17.83
N TYR A 72 11.13 1.10 -17.25
CA TYR A 72 10.55 2.27 -17.89
C TYR A 72 10.79 3.53 -17.07
N THR A 73 10.81 4.67 -17.71
CA THR A 73 10.90 5.98 -17.05
C THR A 73 9.57 6.36 -16.39
N ARG A 74 8.47 5.99 -17.01
CA ARG A 74 7.10 6.25 -16.55
C ARG A 74 6.82 7.73 -16.27
N PHE A 75 6.41 8.04 -15.04
CA PHE A 75 5.91 9.35 -14.62
C PHE A 75 7.00 10.38 -14.27
N LYS A 76 8.27 10.03 -14.40
CA LYS A 76 9.37 10.89 -13.90
C LYS A 76 9.42 12.27 -14.53
N GLU A 77 9.09 12.38 -15.80
CA GLU A 77 9.09 13.68 -16.49
C GLU A 77 8.04 14.62 -15.89
N THR A 78 6.84 14.12 -15.67
CA THR A 78 5.76 14.90 -15.03
C THR A 78 6.12 15.31 -13.61
N VAL A 79 6.70 14.40 -12.85
CA VAL A 79 7.16 14.66 -11.48
C VAL A 79 8.25 15.73 -11.49
N LEU A 80 9.19 15.65 -12.41
CA LEU A 80 10.27 16.63 -12.51
C LEU A 80 9.75 18.03 -12.83
N GLU A 81 8.85 18.15 -13.78
CA GLU A 81 8.26 19.45 -14.14
C GLU A 81 7.44 20.05 -12.98
N ASN A 82 6.68 19.21 -12.28
CA ASN A 82 5.94 19.66 -11.11
C ASN A 82 6.88 20.06 -9.94
N ALA A 83 7.96 19.32 -9.73
CA ALA A 83 8.94 19.62 -8.69
C ALA A 83 9.63 20.97 -8.91
N LYS A 84 9.94 21.32 -10.16
CA LYS A 84 10.52 22.62 -10.50
C LYS A 84 9.61 23.79 -10.13
N GLN A 85 8.31 23.57 -10.10
CA GLN A 85 7.30 24.57 -9.77
C GLN A 85 6.81 24.45 -8.34
N LEU A 86 7.41 23.56 -7.53
CA LEU A 86 7.00 23.22 -6.16
C LEU A 86 5.55 22.75 -6.07
N LYS A 87 5.08 22.07 -7.11
CA LYS A 87 3.75 21.47 -7.15
C LYS A 87 3.80 20.01 -6.81
N GLU A 88 2.78 19.53 -6.10
CA GLU A 88 2.61 18.11 -5.84
C GLU A 88 2.12 17.40 -7.11
N THR A 89 2.67 16.20 -7.35
CA THR A 89 2.15 15.30 -8.36
C THR A 89 1.23 14.30 -7.68
N THR A 90 -0.03 14.25 -8.09
CA THR A 90 -1.00 13.33 -7.51
C THR A 90 -1.16 12.08 -8.37
N PHE A 91 -1.35 10.94 -7.71
CA PHE A 91 -1.55 9.65 -8.35
C PHE A 91 -2.85 9.01 -7.86
N HIS A 92 -3.51 8.31 -8.76
CA HIS A 92 -4.56 7.37 -8.39
C HIS A 92 -3.92 5.98 -8.30
N PHE A 93 -3.94 5.39 -7.11
CA PHE A 93 -3.35 4.09 -6.85
C PHE A 93 -4.45 3.03 -6.73
N GLU A 94 -4.25 1.92 -7.41
CA GLU A 94 -5.06 0.72 -7.25
C GLU A 94 -4.13 -0.45 -6.99
N GLY A 95 -4.42 -1.24 -5.97
CA GLY A 95 -3.59 -2.39 -5.64
C GLY A 95 -4.40 -3.48 -5.01
N GLY A 96 -3.99 -4.70 -5.22
CA GLY A 96 -4.69 -5.83 -4.65
C GLY A 96 -3.97 -7.15 -4.85
N CYS A 97 -4.54 -8.17 -4.22
CA CYS A 97 -4.08 -9.54 -4.31
C CYS A 97 -5.25 -10.45 -4.67
N ILE A 98 -4.92 -11.61 -5.20
CA ILE A 98 -5.89 -12.60 -5.61
C ILE A 98 -5.45 -13.98 -5.11
N ASN A 99 -6.40 -14.82 -4.67
CA ASN A 99 -6.10 -16.22 -4.37
C ASN A 99 -6.38 -17.11 -5.59
N ASP A 100 -6.03 -18.38 -5.48
CA ASP A 100 -6.22 -19.33 -6.58
C ASP A 100 -7.71 -19.65 -6.84
N ALA A 101 -8.58 -19.38 -5.87
CA ALA A 101 -10.02 -19.51 -6.02
C ALA A 101 -10.66 -18.35 -6.80
N GLY A 102 -9.88 -17.33 -7.16
CA GLY A 102 -10.35 -16.17 -7.91
C GLY A 102 -10.91 -15.04 -7.05
N LYS A 103 -10.78 -15.13 -5.73
CA LYS A 103 -11.23 -14.07 -4.81
C LYS A 103 -10.15 -13.01 -4.66
N GLU A 104 -10.57 -11.77 -4.68
CA GLU A 104 -9.67 -10.62 -4.68
C GLU A 104 -9.89 -9.71 -3.47
N GLU A 105 -8.79 -9.16 -2.95
CA GLU A 105 -8.81 -8.03 -2.02
C GLU A 105 -8.14 -6.87 -2.71
N CYS A 106 -8.88 -5.80 -2.98
CA CYS A 106 -8.40 -4.66 -3.75
C CYS A 106 -8.70 -3.34 -3.06
N TYR A 107 -7.78 -2.41 -3.20
CA TYR A 107 -7.87 -1.07 -2.65
C TYR A 107 -7.73 -0.04 -3.76
N SER A 108 -8.48 1.05 -3.66
CA SER A 108 -8.39 2.21 -4.54
C SER A 108 -8.13 3.43 -3.69
N ILE A 109 -7.07 4.17 -4.02
CA ILE A 109 -6.64 5.34 -3.25
C ILE A 109 -6.43 6.50 -4.21
N THR A 110 -7.15 7.60 -4.00
CA THR A 110 -7.03 8.80 -4.81
C THR A 110 -6.10 9.82 -4.16
N ASP A 111 -5.56 10.72 -4.94
CA ASP A 111 -4.73 11.85 -4.49
C ASP A 111 -3.54 11.44 -3.64
N CYS A 112 -2.82 10.39 -4.08
CA CYS A 112 -1.56 10.01 -3.47
C CYS A 112 -0.46 10.97 -3.91
N VAL A 113 0.39 11.39 -2.97
CA VAL A 113 1.52 12.27 -3.24
C VAL A 113 2.82 11.62 -2.77
N PHE A 114 3.94 12.04 -3.32
CA PHE A 114 5.22 11.54 -2.85
C PHE A 114 5.48 11.94 -1.40
N LYS A 115 5.97 10.98 -0.62
CA LYS A 115 6.37 11.16 0.76
C LYS A 115 7.84 10.76 0.89
N GLY A 116 8.67 11.74 1.27
CA GLY A 116 10.11 11.51 1.35
C GLY A 116 10.82 11.68 0.02
N ASP A 117 11.88 10.91 -0.17
CA ASP A 117 12.78 11.07 -1.31
C ASP A 117 12.20 10.55 -2.62
N ILE A 118 12.54 11.23 -3.70
CA ILE A 118 12.25 10.78 -5.05
C ILE A 118 13.56 10.30 -5.66
N ASN A 119 13.62 9.01 -5.99
CA ASN A 119 14.80 8.43 -6.65
C ASN A 119 14.76 8.68 -8.14
N TRP A 120 15.68 9.50 -8.64
CA TRP A 120 15.78 9.78 -10.07
C TRP A 120 16.60 8.70 -10.79
N LEU A 121 17.73 8.34 -10.22
CA LEU A 121 18.62 7.37 -10.81
C LEU A 121 19.52 6.74 -9.74
N ASP A 122 19.53 5.41 -9.67
CA ASP A 122 20.40 4.64 -8.80
C ASP A 122 21.19 3.66 -9.64
N LEU A 123 22.52 3.84 -9.68
CA LEU A 123 23.43 2.97 -10.41
C LEU A 123 24.50 2.46 -9.46
N VAL A 124 24.68 1.15 -9.43
CA VAL A 124 25.68 0.47 -8.60
C VAL A 124 26.50 -0.43 -9.49
N ALA A 125 27.82 -0.27 -9.49
CA ALA A 125 28.73 -0.99 -10.40
C ALA A 125 28.67 -2.51 -10.23
N ASP A 126 28.46 -2.99 -9.00
CA ASP A 126 28.38 -4.42 -8.68
C ASP A 126 26.95 -4.93 -8.56
N GLY A 127 25.97 -4.12 -8.94
CA GLY A 127 24.56 -4.48 -8.89
C GLY A 127 24.12 -5.33 -10.07
N ASP A 128 23.13 -6.19 -9.86
CA ASP A 128 22.54 -7.00 -10.93
C ASP A 128 21.56 -6.17 -11.75
N PHE A 129 20.36 -5.95 -11.21
CA PHE A 129 19.32 -5.14 -11.85
C PHE A 129 19.12 -3.86 -11.05
N THR A 130 18.85 -2.77 -11.76
CA THR A 130 18.52 -1.50 -11.09
C THR A 130 17.12 -1.55 -10.54
N GLU A 131 16.97 -1.19 -9.27
CA GLU A 131 15.70 -1.14 -8.56
C GLU A 131 15.38 0.29 -8.15
N GLU A 132 14.09 0.63 -8.09
CA GLU A 132 13.64 1.91 -7.59
C GLU A 132 12.58 1.71 -6.53
N THR A 133 12.68 2.46 -5.43
CA THR A 133 11.71 2.43 -4.33
C THR A 133 10.99 3.77 -4.28
N TYR A 134 9.68 3.73 -4.19
CA TYR A 134 8.84 4.91 -4.09
C TYR A 134 7.94 4.80 -2.87
N THR A 135 7.75 5.93 -2.21
CA THR A 135 6.82 6.03 -1.08
C THR A 135 5.80 7.14 -1.36
N LEU A 136 4.53 6.78 -1.30
CA LEU A 136 3.42 7.71 -1.48
C LEU A 136 2.69 7.88 -0.15
N GLY A 137 2.25 9.10 0.12
CA GLY A 137 1.37 9.40 1.24
C GLY A 137 -0.05 9.63 0.76
N PHE A 138 -1.03 9.32 1.60
CA PHE A 138 -2.44 9.50 1.26
C PHE A 138 -3.28 9.78 2.52
N LEU A 139 -4.51 10.23 2.30
CA LEU A 139 -5.51 10.40 3.35
C LEU A 139 -6.39 9.15 3.40
N LEU A 140 -6.73 8.68 4.61
CA LEU A 140 -7.63 7.52 4.76
C LEU A 140 -9.00 7.76 4.10
N GLU A 141 -9.46 8.99 4.09
CA GLU A 141 -10.73 9.36 3.47
C GLU A 141 -10.75 9.10 1.97
N ASN A 142 -9.59 9.04 1.35
CA ASN A 142 -9.43 8.77 -0.08
C ASN A 142 -9.25 7.28 -0.40
N MET A 143 -9.15 6.45 0.62
CA MET A 143 -8.96 5.01 0.47
C MET A 143 -10.30 4.28 0.48
N LYS A 144 -10.50 3.40 -0.49
CA LYS A 144 -11.68 2.55 -0.59
C LYS A 144 -11.26 1.11 -0.85
N MET A 145 -11.93 0.19 -0.18
CA MET A 145 -11.81 -1.23 -0.48
C MET A 145 -12.80 -1.55 -1.57
N THR A 146 -12.32 -1.86 -2.77
CA THR A 146 -13.18 -2.12 -3.92
C THR A 146 -13.64 -3.57 -4.00
N ASN A 147 -12.80 -4.49 -3.54
CA ASN A 147 -13.10 -5.91 -3.45
C ASN A 147 -12.62 -6.43 -2.10
N GLU A 148 -13.40 -7.31 -1.50
CA GLU A 148 -13.03 -7.97 -0.25
C GLU A 148 -13.25 -9.48 -0.35
N ILE A 149 -12.48 -10.23 0.43
CA ILE A 149 -12.62 -11.67 0.55
C ILE A 149 -13.38 -11.94 1.84
N GLU A 150 -14.63 -12.39 1.70
CA GLU A 150 -15.49 -12.66 2.85
C GLU A 150 -15.25 -14.07 3.41
N ASP A 151 -15.29 -14.17 4.73
CA ASP A 151 -15.21 -15.45 5.43
C ASP A 151 -16.57 -16.04 5.80
N GLY A 152 -17.64 -15.35 5.43
CA GLY A 152 -19.00 -15.72 5.81
C GLY A 152 -19.47 -15.16 7.14
N GLU A 153 -18.58 -14.52 7.89
CA GLU A 153 -18.87 -13.81 9.14
C GLU A 153 -19.01 -12.32 8.88
N ARG A 154 -19.84 -11.67 9.66
CA ARG A 154 -19.99 -10.21 9.58
C ARG A 154 -19.31 -9.54 10.77
N TRP A 155 -18.56 -8.52 10.48
CA TRP A 155 -17.83 -7.73 11.46
C TRP A 155 -18.55 -6.42 11.78
#